data_5978c05539ae1664b311bba2b55a1271
#
_entry.id   5978c05539ae1664b311bba2b55a1271
#
_cell.length_a   1.000
_cell.length_b   1.000
_cell.length_c   1.000
_cell.angle_alpha   90.00
_cell.angle_beta   90.00
_cell.angle_gamma   90.00
#
_symmetry.space_group_name_H-M   'P 1'
#
loop_
_entity.id
_entity.type
_entity.pdbx_description
1 polymer ?
#
loop_
_entity_poly.entity_id
_entity_poly.type
_entity_poly.pdbx_seq_one_letter_code
_entity_poly.pdbx_strand_id
1 'polypeptide(L)'
;MTFLLLNQTFHPDVMATGQYLTEVALRLVERGHRVTVVTSRRAYDQPEVQFPRHETWRGIRIYRVASTGFGKGAKWRRAADFASFITLCALRVALLPRHDVVVALTTPPLISFLGATVAWLRGSRFFYWVMDFNPDEAIAAGWLRHGSLAARLLEWMSRFSLRQAKKVIALDRFMRDRIVAKGIAPTKVAVIPPWSHDTEVRFDTEGRERFRKAHGLDRKFVVMYSGNHSPVHSLDTLLAAARQLASDPGIVFCFVGGGSEWRKLKENAESSVSQGAKNSNIVCLPYQPLDQLAGSLSAADLHVVVMGNGFVGLVHPCKVYNILNVAAPVLYIGPRPSHLSEMLDELDHEHPCAAVAHGEVDQAVQSIERLRRHPVALPRQTPARVCSLFSKEFLLPRLVGELESG
;
A
#
# COMPACT_ATOMS: atom_id res chain seq x y z
N MET A 1 -9.41 -12.73 24.88
CA MET A 1 -7.99 -12.33 24.97
C MET A 1 -7.84 -10.82 24.93
N THR A 2 -6.68 -10.32 25.30
CA THR A 2 -6.33 -8.89 25.21
C THR A 2 -5.28 -8.69 24.13
N PHE A 3 -5.54 -7.78 23.19
CA PHE A 3 -4.66 -7.46 22.07
C PHE A 3 -4.08 -6.06 22.20
N LEU A 4 -2.77 -5.92 21.95
CA LEU A 4 -2.08 -4.65 21.76
C LEU A 4 -1.64 -4.56 20.29
N LEU A 5 -2.15 -3.58 19.59
CA LEU A 5 -1.82 -3.32 18.19
C LEU A 5 -0.93 -2.08 18.09
N LEU A 6 0.20 -2.19 17.39
CA LEU A 6 1.21 -1.15 17.25
C LEU A 6 1.40 -0.79 15.78
N ASN A 7 1.02 0.43 15.41
CA ASN A 7 1.27 1.01 14.08
C ASN A 7 1.18 2.54 14.16
N GLN A 8 1.94 3.26 13.34
CA GLN A 8 1.89 4.72 13.32
C GLN A 8 0.56 5.26 12.81
N THR A 9 -0.08 4.54 11.89
CA THR A 9 -1.35 4.93 11.29
C THR A 9 -2.49 4.03 11.79
N PHE A 10 -3.63 4.63 12.06
CA PHE A 10 -4.88 3.97 12.47
C PHE A 10 -6.05 4.92 12.24
N HIS A 11 -7.28 4.40 12.27
CA HIS A 11 -8.49 5.24 12.15
C HIS A 11 -8.39 6.57 12.91
N PRO A 12 -8.75 7.72 12.31
CA PRO A 12 -9.35 7.92 11.00
C PRO A 12 -8.35 8.20 9.86
N ASP A 13 -7.05 7.86 10.03
CA ASP A 13 -6.03 8.04 8.99
C ASP A 13 -6.34 7.15 7.77
N VAL A 14 -6.18 7.70 6.56
CA VAL A 14 -6.52 7.04 5.29
C VAL A 14 -5.39 6.18 4.71
N MET A 15 -4.26 6.06 5.40
CA MET A 15 -3.16 5.22 4.95
C MET A 15 -3.55 3.73 4.94
N ALA A 16 -3.17 3.00 3.89
CA ALA A 16 -3.55 1.61 3.69
C ALA A 16 -3.27 0.70 4.90
N THR A 17 -2.07 0.80 5.49
CA THR A 17 -1.71 0.01 6.69
C THR A 17 -2.62 0.30 7.88
N GLY A 18 -3.06 1.56 8.02
CA GLY A 18 -4.01 1.98 9.05
C GLY A 18 -5.42 1.43 8.80
N GLN A 19 -5.86 1.43 7.55
CA GLN A 19 -7.17 0.89 7.15
C GLN A 19 -7.25 -0.61 7.43
N TYR A 20 -6.28 -1.40 6.95
CA TYR A 20 -6.23 -2.84 7.22
C TYR A 20 -6.18 -3.15 8.72
N LEU A 21 -5.36 -2.42 9.49
CA LEU A 21 -5.28 -2.62 10.94
C LEU A 21 -6.59 -2.27 11.64
N THR A 22 -7.30 -1.25 11.16
CA THR A 22 -8.62 -0.85 11.70
C THR A 22 -9.64 -1.96 11.51
N GLU A 23 -9.69 -2.59 10.34
CA GLU A 23 -10.59 -3.70 10.05
C GLU A 23 -10.28 -4.93 10.91
N VAL A 24 -9.00 -5.26 11.08
CA VAL A 24 -8.56 -6.33 12.00
C VAL A 24 -8.98 -6.02 13.44
N ALA A 25 -8.78 -4.78 13.91
CA ALA A 25 -9.18 -4.37 15.26
C ALA A 25 -10.68 -4.49 15.49
N LEU A 26 -11.50 -4.05 14.54
CA LEU A 26 -12.95 -4.20 14.59
C LEU A 26 -13.36 -5.67 14.63
N ARG A 27 -12.78 -6.51 13.78
CA ARG A 27 -13.09 -7.94 13.75
C ARG A 27 -12.72 -8.64 15.04
N LEU A 28 -11.59 -8.26 15.68
CA LEU A 28 -11.21 -8.77 16.99
C LEU A 28 -12.23 -8.38 18.08
N VAL A 29 -12.73 -7.13 18.05
CA VAL A 29 -13.79 -6.69 19.00
C VAL A 29 -15.08 -7.44 18.78
N GLU A 30 -15.52 -7.63 17.53
CA GLU A 30 -16.71 -8.43 17.18
C GLU A 30 -16.61 -9.87 17.70
N ARG A 31 -15.40 -10.43 17.77
CA ARG A 31 -15.13 -11.76 18.35
C ARG A 31 -15.00 -11.75 19.88
N GLY A 32 -15.30 -10.64 20.53
CA GLY A 32 -15.31 -10.52 22.00
C GLY A 32 -13.94 -10.29 22.62
N HIS A 33 -12.93 -9.87 21.86
CA HIS A 33 -11.61 -9.54 22.39
C HIS A 33 -11.52 -8.09 22.85
N ARG A 34 -10.65 -7.82 23.83
CA ARG A 34 -10.32 -6.45 24.24
C ARG A 34 -9.13 -5.96 23.43
N VAL A 35 -9.34 -4.90 22.65
CA VAL A 35 -8.34 -4.35 21.74
C VAL A 35 -7.86 -3.00 22.23
N THR A 36 -6.56 -2.84 22.32
CA THR A 36 -5.85 -1.59 22.60
C THR A 36 -4.94 -1.27 21.43
N VAL A 37 -5.01 -0.04 20.92
CA VAL A 37 -4.15 0.45 19.83
C VAL A 37 -3.27 1.58 20.35
N VAL A 38 -1.97 1.55 20.00
CA VAL A 38 -1.07 2.69 20.18
C VAL A 38 -0.62 3.16 18.81
N THR A 39 -0.91 4.43 18.50
CA THR A 39 -0.75 5.01 17.15
C THR A 39 -0.32 6.48 17.22
N SER A 40 -0.13 7.14 16.06
CA SER A 40 0.22 8.56 15.98
C SER A 40 -0.99 9.46 16.28
N ARG A 41 -0.71 10.60 16.90
CA ARG A 41 -1.67 11.69 17.06
C ARG A 41 -1.83 12.54 15.79
N ARG A 42 -0.88 12.47 14.86
CA ARG A 42 -0.89 13.24 13.61
C ARG A 42 -1.27 12.35 12.44
N ALA A 43 -2.07 12.89 11.53
CA ALA A 43 -2.31 12.23 10.25
C ALA A 43 -0.99 12.12 9.46
N TYR A 44 -0.82 11.02 8.73
CA TYR A 44 0.46 10.69 8.10
C TYR A 44 0.81 11.61 6.93
N ASP A 45 -0.16 11.95 6.10
CA ASP A 45 0.04 12.83 4.92
C ASP A 45 -0.29 14.29 5.19
N GLN A 46 -1.02 14.58 6.27
CA GLN A 46 -1.42 15.93 6.71
C GLN A 46 -1.03 16.14 8.18
N PRO A 47 0.26 16.38 8.50
CA PRO A 47 0.76 16.44 9.88
C PRO A 47 0.15 17.53 10.74
N GLU A 48 -0.49 18.53 10.11
CA GLU A 48 -1.28 19.59 10.76
C GLU A 48 -2.57 19.07 11.38
N VAL A 49 -3.15 18.01 10.81
CA VAL A 49 -4.34 17.34 11.34
C VAL A 49 -3.95 16.49 12.55
N GLN A 50 -4.58 16.78 13.68
CA GLN A 50 -4.32 16.10 14.95
C GLN A 50 -5.59 15.43 15.47
N PHE A 51 -5.42 14.19 15.92
CA PHE A 51 -6.48 13.39 16.52
C PHE A 51 -6.45 13.48 18.06
N PRO A 52 -7.54 13.12 18.78
CA PRO A 52 -7.58 13.06 20.24
C PRO A 52 -6.47 12.15 20.81
N ARG A 53 -5.90 12.53 21.97
CA ARG A 53 -4.85 11.74 22.63
C ARG A 53 -5.33 10.35 23.08
N HIS A 54 -6.59 10.25 23.45
CA HIS A 54 -7.23 9.02 23.90
C HIS A 54 -8.69 9.05 23.54
N GLU A 55 -9.19 7.93 23.05
CA GLU A 55 -10.62 7.70 22.81
C GLU A 55 -10.95 6.20 22.87
N THR A 56 -12.21 5.91 23.05
CA THR A 56 -12.78 4.59 22.80
C THR A 56 -13.70 4.69 21.59
N TRP A 57 -13.33 4.01 20.52
CA TRP A 57 -14.08 4.01 19.28
C TRP A 57 -14.50 2.59 18.91
N ARG A 58 -15.80 2.35 18.78
CA ARG A 58 -16.37 1.03 18.46
C ARG A 58 -15.79 -0.11 19.31
N GLY A 59 -15.61 0.10 20.62
CA GLY A 59 -15.05 -0.87 21.56
C GLY A 59 -13.53 -0.99 21.57
N ILE A 60 -12.82 -0.27 20.70
CA ILE A 60 -11.37 -0.23 20.62
C ILE A 60 -10.84 0.93 21.49
N ARG A 61 -9.89 0.65 22.40
CA ARG A 61 -9.19 1.67 23.16
C ARG A 61 -8.00 2.20 22.36
N ILE A 62 -8.02 3.47 21.99
CA ILE A 62 -6.99 4.09 21.16
C ILE A 62 -6.19 5.08 21.98
N TYR A 63 -4.87 4.90 22.04
CA TYR A 63 -3.92 5.83 22.62
C TYR A 63 -3.05 6.42 21.52
N ARG A 64 -3.08 7.75 21.38
CA ARG A 64 -2.28 8.43 20.36
C ARG A 64 -1.14 9.20 20.98
N VAL A 65 0.07 8.90 20.51
CA VAL A 65 1.31 9.55 20.94
C VAL A 65 1.71 10.64 19.97
N ALA A 66 2.34 11.67 20.48
CA ALA A 66 2.88 12.75 19.66
C ALA A 66 4.13 12.29 18.89
N SER A 67 4.52 13.06 17.88
CA SER A 67 5.83 13.02 17.25
C SER A 67 6.30 14.45 17.03
N THR A 68 7.58 14.67 16.77
CA THR A 68 8.14 16.02 16.56
C THR A 68 7.44 16.77 15.43
N GLY A 69 7.00 16.07 14.38
CA GLY A 69 6.26 16.69 13.28
C GLY A 69 7.10 17.59 12.39
N PHE A 70 8.41 17.33 12.26
CA PHE A 70 9.31 18.09 11.37
C PHE A 70 9.03 17.84 9.88
N GLY A 71 8.26 16.80 9.56
CA GLY A 71 7.79 16.50 8.21
C GLY A 71 8.81 15.78 7.33
N LYS A 72 8.43 15.61 6.04
CA LYS A 72 9.13 14.73 5.09
C LYS A 72 10.23 15.45 4.28
N GLY A 73 10.51 16.74 4.53
CA GLY A 73 11.38 17.58 3.70
C GLY A 73 12.87 17.21 3.70
N ALA A 74 13.37 16.47 4.70
CA ALA A 74 14.74 15.99 4.78
C ALA A 74 14.83 14.64 5.51
N LYS A 75 15.84 13.83 5.17
CA LYS A 75 16.00 12.48 5.76
C LYS A 75 16.13 12.52 7.29
N TRP A 76 16.87 13.46 7.86
CA TRP A 76 17.06 13.60 9.30
C TRP A 76 15.76 14.00 10.02
N ARG A 77 14.92 14.86 9.41
CA ARG A 77 13.60 15.25 9.94
C ARG A 77 12.69 14.05 10.08
N ARG A 78 12.61 13.23 9.04
CA ARG A 78 11.86 11.98 9.04
C ARG A 78 12.38 10.99 10.08
N ALA A 79 13.70 10.88 10.23
CA ALA A 79 14.31 10.04 11.26
C ALA A 79 13.97 10.52 12.68
N ALA A 80 13.98 11.84 12.93
CA ALA A 80 13.60 12.43 14.21
C ALA A 80 12.11 12.19 14.52
N ASP A 81 11.22 12.32 13.54
CA ASP A 81 9.79 12.03 13.68
C ASP A 81 9.57 10.57 14.05
N PHE A 82 10.27 9.64 13.41
CA PHE A 82 10.18 8.22 13.73
C PHE A 82 10.75 7.91 15.13
N ALA A 83 11.91 8.45 15.47
CA ALA A 83 12.54 8.23 16.77
C ALA A 83 11.67 8.77 17.92
N SER A 84 11.14 9.99 17.78
CA SER A 84 10.25 10.58 18.79
C SER A 84 8.96 9.78 18.94
N PHE A 85 8.35 9.32 17.83
CA PHE A 85 7.17 8.48 17.88
C PHE A 85 7.45 7.16 18.60
N ILE A 86 8.53 6.44 18.23
CA ILE A 86 8.89 5.14 18.86
C ILE A 86 9.16 5.31 20.34
N THR A 87 9.89 6.36 20.74
CA THR A 87 10.19 6.63 22.15
C THR A 87 8.90 6.88 22.95
N LEU A 88 8.04 7.74 22.47
CA LEU A 88 6.76 8.03 23.13
C LEU A 88 5.80 6.83 23.11
N CYS A 89 5.84 6.03 22.03
CA CYS A 89 5.11 4.77 21.96
C CYS A 89 5.62 3.78 23.03
N ALA A 90 6.94 3.63 23.17
CA ALA A 90 7.55 2.78 24.20
C ALA A 90 7.15 3.21 25.63
N LEU A 91 7.23 4.52 25.93
CA LEU A 91 6.79 5.06 27.22
C LEU A 91 5.29 4.79 27.46
N ARG A 92 4.46 4.99 26.43
CA ARG A 92 3.02 4.72 26.55
C ARG A 92 2.74 3.25 26.81
N VAL A 93 3.37 2.36 26.04
CA VAL A 93 3.21 0.91 26.17
C VAL A 93 3.71 0.44 27.55
N ALA A 94 4.79 1.05 28.09
CA ALA A 94 5.29 0.72 29.44
C ALA A 94 4.25 0.96 30.53
N LEU A 95 3.38 1.97 30.37
CA LEU A 95 2.30 2.32 31.29
C LEU A 95 1.01 1.50 31.10
N LEU A 96 0.91 0.70 30.03
CA LEU A 96 -0.24 -0.15 29.78
C LEU A 96 -0.11 -1.48 30.54
N PRO A 97 -1.23 -2.12 30.93
CA PRO A 97 -1.20 -3.46 31.48
C PRO A 97 -0.64 -4.46 30.46
N ARG A 98 -0.28 -5.64 30.93
CA ARG A 98 0.10 -6.77 30.08
C ARG A 98 -1.07 -7.13 29.16
N HIS A 99 -0.75 -7.43 27.89
CA HIS A 99 -1.67 -7.99 26.92
C HIS A 99 -1.26 -9.42 26.55
N ASP A 100 -2.23 -10.26 26.21
CA ASP A 100 -1.97 -11.64 25.82
C ASP A 100 -1.23 -11.72 24.48
N VAL A 101 -1.57 -10.81 23.57
CA VAL A 101 -1.07 -10.75 22.21
C VAL A 101 -0.61 -9.33 21.87
N VAL A 102 0.57 -9.22 21.27
CA VAL A 102 1.11 -7.99 20.69
C VAL A 102 1.23 -8.19 19.20
N VAL A 103 0.62 -7.31 18.41
CA VAL A 103 0.73 -7.28 16.94
C VAL A 103 1.41 -5.98 16.54
N ALA A 104 2.47 -6.05 15.76
CA ALA A 104 3.10 -4.86 15.19
C ALA A 104 3.15 -4.97 13.66
N LEU A 105 2.91 -3.84 12.98
CA LEU A 105 3.10 -3.69 11.55
C LEU A 105 4.51 -3.15 11.25
N THR A 106 4.64 -2.37 10.17
CA THR A 106 5.92 -1.88 9.66
C THR A 106 6.07 -0.36 9.65
N THR A 107 5.04 0.38 10.01
CA THR A 107 5.06 1.85 10.04
C THR A 107 5.02 2.38 11.47
N PRO A 108 6.04 3.15 11.92
CA PRO A 108 7.30 3.42 11.22
C PRO A 108 8.23 2.20 11.23
N PRO A 109 9.33 2.22 10.44
CA PRO A 109 10.39 1.23 10.62
C PRO A 109 10.78 1.08 12.09
N LEU A 110 11.03 -0.15 12.57
CA LEU A 110 11.36 -0.50 13.97
C LEU A 110 10.18 -0.59 14.96
N ILE A 111 8.95 -0.28 14.59
CA ILE A 111 7.82 -0.51 15.48
C ILE A 111 7.70 -2.00 15.86
N SER A 112 8.06 -2.90 14.94
CA SER A 112 8.12 -4.34 15.18
C SER A 112 9.16 -4.71 16.24
N PHE A 113 10.31 -4.01 16.28
CA PHE A 113 11.33 -4.23 17.31
C PHE A 113 10.81 -3.84 18.70
N LEU A 114 10.09 -2.71 18.80
CA LEU A 114 9.41 -2.33 20.04
C LEU A 114 8.39 -3.40 20.44
N GLY A 115 7.53 -3.84 19.51
CA GLY A 115 6.51 -4.87 19.76
C GLY A 115 7.14 -6.19 20.25
N ALA A 116 8.20 -6.66 19.58
CA ALA A 116 8.92 -7.86 19.94
C ALA A 116 9.56 -7.77 21.33
N THR A 117 10.20 -6.62 21.63
CA THR A 117 10.85 -6.38 22.93
C THR A 117 9.82 -6.36 24.07
N VAL A 118 8.70 -5.66 23.88
CA VAL A 118 7.61 -5.60 24.86
C VAL A 118 7.01 -6.99 25.10
N ALA A 119 6.76 -7.72 24.04
CA ALA A 119 6.20 -9.07 24.14
C ALA A 119 7.15 -10.02 24.87
N TRP A 120 8.44 -9.98 24.55
CA TRP A 120 9.48 -10.76 25.21
C TRP A 120 9.58 -10.45 26.70
N LEU A 121 9.64 -9.16 27.08
CA LEU A 121 9.75 -8.73 28.48
C LEU A 121 8.52 -9.08 29.32
N ARG A 122 7.33 -9.13 28.69
CA ARG A 122 6.06 -9.35 29.39
C ARG A 122 5.50 -10.77 29.24
N GLY A 123 6.19 -11.65 28.52
CA GLY A 123 5.71 -13.00 28.23
C GLY A 123 4.41 -13.01 27.41
N SER A 124 4.26 -12.06 26.49
CA SER A 124 3.13 -11.98 25.55
C SER A 124 3.48 -12.69 24.26
N ARG A 125 2.46 -13.15 23.52
CA ARG A 125 2.67 -13.69 22.17
C ARG A 125 2.87 -12.53 21.20
N PHE A 126 3.90 -12.58 20.36
CA PHE A 126 4.20 -11.55 19.37
C PHE A 126 3.86 -12.02 17.95
N PHE A 127 3.13 -11.20 17.20
CA PHE A 127 2.84 -11.38 15.78
C PHE A 127 3.38 -10.20 15.00
N TYR A 128 4.12 -10.50 13.94
CA TYR A 128 4.68 -9.47 13.08
C TYR A 128 3.98 -9.51 11.71
N TRP A 129 3.19 -8.48 11.42
CA TRP A 129 2.52 -8.33 10.13
C TRP A 129 3.36 -7.42 9.23
N VAL A 130 4.04 -8.05 8.27
CA VAL A 130 5.01 -7.37 7.39
C VAL A 130 4.25 -6.79 6.20
N MET A 131 4.08 -5.46 6.19
CA MET A 131 3.49 -4.73 5.06
C MET A 131 4.58 -4.28 4.09
N ASP A 132 5.70 -3.73 4.60
CA ASP A 132 6.90 -3.37 3.86
C ASP A 132 8.11 -3.97 4.55
N PHE A 133 9.05 -4.54 3.78
CA PHE A 133 10.14 -5.33 4.35
C PHE A 133 11.39 -4.48 4.60
N ASN A 134 11.38 -3.75 5.72
CA ASN A 134 12.50 -2.94 6.18
C ASN A 134 13.53 -3.75 7.01
N PRO A 135 14.84 -3.44 6.91
CA PRO A 135 15.46 -2.32 6.18
C PRO A 135 15.76 -2.59 4.70
N ASP A 136 15.46 -3.77 4.18
CA ASP A 136 15.78 -4.19 2.81
C ASP A 136 15.19 -3.25 1.76
N GLU A 137 13.94 -2.80 1.96
CA GLU A 137 13.28 -1.79 1.13
C GLU A 137 14.09 -0.48 1.08
N ALA A 138 14.50 0.03 2.26
CA ALA A 138 15.27 1.26 2.35
C ALA A 138 16.65 1.16 1.65
N ILE A 139 17.26 -0.03 1.67
CA ILE A 139 18.51 -0.32 0.96
C ILE A 139 18.25 -0.38 -0.55
N ALA A 140 17.21 -1.08 -0.99
CA ALA A 140 16.85 -1.20 -2.40
C ALA A 140 16.46 0.17 -3.01
N ALA A 141 15.82 1.03 -2.23
CA ALA A 141 15.48 2.41 -2.62
C ALA A 141 16.68 3.38 -2.57
N GLY A 142 17.87 2.94 -2.15
CA GLY A 142 19.04 3.80 -2.02
C GLY A 142 18.96 4.84 -0.89
N TRP A 143 17.98 4.68 0.02
CA TRP A 143 17.85 5.57 1.17
C TRP A 143 18.83 5.23 2.29
N LEU A 144 19.23 3.95 2.36
CA LEU A 144 20.19 3.42 3.31
C LEU A 144 21.33 2.70 2.56
N ARG A 145 22.57 3.06 2.88
CA ARG A 145 23.74 2.44 2.24
C ARG A 145 23.92 1.02 2.75
N HIS A 146 23.96 0.04 1.83
CA HIS A 146 24.25 -1.34 2.16
C HIS A 146 25.57 -1.49 2.94
N GLY A 147 25.60 -2.35 3.96
CA GLY A 147 26.79 -2.61 4.77
C GLY A 147 27.17 -1.51 5.76
N SER A 148 26.48 -0.35 5.78
CA SER A 148 26.72 0.70 6.79
C SER A 148 26.38 0.22 8.19
N LEU A 149 26.95 0.86 9.23
CA LEU A 149 26.63 0.53 10.63
C LEU A 149 25.13 0.65 10.92
N ALA A 150 24.48 1.69 10.35
CA ALA A 150 23.03 1.86 10.46
C ALA A 150 22.27 0.70 9.82
N ALA A 151 22.66 0.27 8.61
CA ALA A 151 22.03 -0.87 7.95
C ALA A 151 22.19 -2.16 8.75
N ARG A 152 23.39 -2.42 9.30
CA ARG A 152 23.65 -3.60 10.14
C ARG A 152 22.84 -3.60 11.42
N LEU A 153 22.71 -2.44 12.07
CA LEU A 153 21.89 -2.30 13.28
C LEU A 153 20.40 -2.55 12.95
N LEU A 154 19.87 -1.93 11.91
CA LEU A 154 18.47 -2.11 11.49
C LEU A 154 18.19 -3.55 11.08
N GLU A 155 19.14 -4.20 10.40
CA GLU A 155 19.05 -5.61 10.04
C GLU A 155 19.00 -6.51 11.28
N TRP A 156 19.84 -6.24 12.28
CA TRP A 156 19.82 -6.96 13.54
C TRP A 156 18.47 -6.81 14.26
N MET A 157 17.93 -5.58 14.32
CA MET A 157 16.62 -5.31 14.93
C MET A 157 15.48 -6.02 14.18
N SER A 158 15.54 -6.02 12.83
CA SER A 158 14.58 -6.74 11.99
C SER A 158 14.64 -8.25 12.24
N ARG A 159 15.84 -8.84 12.25
CA ARG A 159 16.04 -10.27 12.55
C ARG A 159 15.58 -10.64 13.97
N PHE A 160 15.81 -9.77 14.95
CA PHE A 160 15.28 -9.96 16.31
C PHE A 160 13.75 -10.04 16.30
N SER A 161 13.08 -9.07 15.65
CA SER A 161 11.62 -9.06 15.54
C SER A 161 11.09 -10.34 14.89
N LEU A 162 11.69 -10.75 13.77
CA LEU A 162 11.29 -11.97 13.04
C LEU A 162 11.47 -13.24 13.89
N ARG A 163 12.57 -13.33 14.65
CA ARG A 163 12.85 -14.50 15.51
C ARG A 163 11.92 -14.58 16.71
N GLN A 164 11.59 -13.44 17.34
CA GLN A 164 10.68 -13.36 18.48
C GLN A 164 9.21 -13.58 18.07
N ALA A 165 8.86 -13.37 16.81
CA ALA A 165 7.50 -13.59 16.37
C ALA A 165 7.11 -15.06 16.53
N LYS A 166 5.93 -15.30 17.11
CA LYS A 166 5.27 -16.60 17.10
C LYS A 166 4.86 -16.95 15.68
N LYS A 167 4.28 -15.97 14.95
CA LYS A 167 3.97 -16.03 13.54
C LYS A 167 4.35 -14.71 12.87
N VAL A 168 4.89 -14.81 11.67
CA VAL A 168 5.12 -13.68 10.76
C VAL A 168 4.10 -13.77 9.64
N ILE A 169 3.37 -12.70 9.39
CA ILE A 169 2.39 -12.63 8.31
C ILE A 169 3.02 -11.86 7.16
N ALA A 170 3.26 -12.55 6.06
CA ALA A 170 3.78 -12.02 4.81
C ALA A 170 2.64 -11.83 3.81
N LEU A 171 2.78 -10.87 2.89
CA LEU A 171 1.71 -10.54 1.95
C LEU A 171 1.73 -11.41 0.69
N ASP A 172 2.89 -11.97 0.35
CA ASP A 172 3.07 -12.85 -0.80
C ASP A 172 4.20 -13.86 -0.58
N ARG A 173 4.32 -14.81 -1.52
CA ARG A 173 5.35 -15.85 -1.45
C ARG A 173 6.78 -15.32 -1.57
N PHE A 174 7.00 -14.26 -2.35
CA PHE A 174 8.33 -13.68 -2.52
C PHE A 174 8.80 -13.01 -1.23
N MET A 175 7.89 -12.33 -0.51
CA MET A 175 8.18 -11.79 0.81
C MET A 175 8.45 -12.91 1.82
N ARG A 176 7.66 -13.99 1.82
CA ARG A 176 7.92 -15.19 2.63
C ARG A 176 9.32 -15.74 2.35
N ASP A 177 9.70 -15.89 1.09
CA ASP A 177 10.98 -16.47 0.71
C ASP A 177 12.16 -15.60 1.19
N ARG A 178 12.02 -14.28 1.16
CA ARG A 178 13.00 -13.35 1.76
C ARG A 178 13.08 -13.50 3.29
N ILE A 179 11.95 -13.67 3.97
CA ILE A 179 11.90 -13.91 5.42
C ILE A 179 12.59 -15.23 5.76
N VAL A 180 12.31 -16.29 5.01
CA VAL A 180 12.94 -17.61 5.17
C VAL A 180 14.45 -17.53 4.92
N ALA A 181 14.90 -16.80 3.90
CA ALA A 181 16.32 -16.55 3.63
C ALA A 181 17.05 -15.82 4.77
N LYS A 182 16.33 -15.08 5.65
CA LYS A 182 16.89 -14.52 6.89
C LYS A 182 17.01 -15.55 8.04
N GLY A 183 16.70 -16.81 7.80
CA GLY A 183 16.83 -17.91 8.77
C GLY A 183 15.59 -18.13 9.64
N ILE A 184 14.42 -17.71 9.17
CA ILE A 184 13.14 -17.97 9.84
C ILE A 184 12.51 -19.25 9.28
N ALA A 185 12.06 -20.13 10.17
CA ALA A 185 11.43 -21.40 9.75
C ALA A 185 10.18 -21.12 8.89
N PRO A 186 10.01 -21.81 7.75
CA PRO A 186 8.85 -21.60 6.88
C PRO A 186 7.50 -21.78 7.59
N THR A 187 7.44 -22.67 8.59
CA THR A 187 6.25 -22.92 9.41
C THR A 187 5.82 -21.73 10.27
N LYS A 188 6.74 -20.79 10.53
CA LYS A 188 6.44 -19.54 11.23
C LYS A 188 5.86 -18.46 10.32
N VAL A 189 5.91 -18.64 8.99
CA VAL A 189 5.47 -17.62 8.04
C VAL A 189 4.15 -18.01 7.41
N ALA A 190 3.10 -17.25 7.69
CA ALA A 190 1.82 -17.35 7.01
C ALA A 190 1.77 -16.34 5.86
N VAL A 191 1.32 -16.78 4.68
CA VAL A 191 1.09 -15.90 3.54
C VAL A 191 -0.38 -15.54 3.48
N ILE A 192 -0.67 -14.26 3.75
CA ILE A 192 -2.02 -13.70 3.70
C ILE A 192 -1.94 -12.36 2.99
N PRO A 193 -2.39 -12.30 1.72
CA PRO A 193 -2.39 -11.04 0.97
C PRO A 193 -3.36 -10.02 1.59
N PRO A 194 -3.20 -8.74 1.32
CA PRO A 194 -4.21 -7.73 1.59
C PRO A 194 -5.49 -8.05 0.83
N TRP A 195 -6.61 -7.62 1.37
CA TRP A 195 -7.91 -7.77 0.73
C TRP A 195 -8.37 -6.49 0.03
N SER A 196 -9.31 -6.63 -0.91
CA SER A 196 -10.01 -5.51 -1.51
C SER A 196 -10.99 -4.89 -0.50
N HIS A 197 -11.21 -3.58 -0.59
CA HIS A 197 -12.28 -2.91 0.15
C HIS A 197 -13.62 -3.11 -0.59
N ASP A 198 -14.01 -4.37 -0.77
CA ASP A 198 -15.12 -4.83 -1.61
C ASP A 198 -16.51 -4.36 -1.15
N THR A 199 -16.64 -3.89 0.07
CA THR A 199 -17.86 -3.25 0.56
C THR A 199 -17.98 -1.77 0.17
N GLU A 200 -16.85 -1.10 -0.05
CA GLU A 200 -16.75 0.35 -0.22
C GLU A 200 -16.31 0.75 -1.64
N VAL A 201 -15.53 -0.12 -2.31
CA VAL A 201 -14.97 0.14 -3.62
C VAL A 201 -15.50 -0.90 -4.62
N ARG A 202 -16.53 -0.51 -5.40
CA ARG A 202 -17.06 -1.26 -6.54
C ARG A 202 -17.17 -0.35 -7.74
N PHE A 203 -17.44 -0.91 -8.92
CA PHE A 203 -17.65 -0.09 -10.10
C PHE A 203 -18.83 0.86 -9.89
N ASP A 204 -18.55 2.16 -9.99
CA ASP A 204 -19.48 3.25 -9.75
C ASP A 204 -19.68 4.02 -11.07
N THR A 205 -20.80 3.79 -11.74
CA THR A 205 -21.14 4.43 -13.04
C THR A 205 -21.30 5.94 -12.89
N GLU A 206 -22.05 6.39 -11.89
CA GLU A 206 -22.30 7.83 -11.70
C GLU A 206 -21.02 8.57 -11.25
N GLY A 207 -20.24 7.97 -10.36
CA GLY A 207 -18.96 8.53 -9.93
C GLY A 207 -17.96 8.60 -11.09
N ARG A 208 -17.93 7.59 -11.97
CA ARG A 208 -17.15 7.60 -13.20
C ARG A 208 -17.52 8.80 -14.07
N GLU A 209 -18.80 9.01 -14.34
CA GLU A 209 -19.28 10.11 -15.18
C GLU A 209 -18.96 11.47 -14.55
N ARG A 210 -19.25 11.64 -13.24
CA ARG A 210 -18.92 12.86 -12.51
C ARG A 210 -17.43 13.18 -12.58
N PHE A 211 -16.56 12.19 -12.30
CA PHE A 211 -15.11 12.37 -12.32
C PHE A 211 -14.61 12.75 -13.72
N ARG A 212 -15.06 12.03 -14.77
CA ARG A 212 -14.64 12.28 -16.14
C ARG A 212 -15.08 13.67 -16.62
N LYS A 213 -16.31 14.07 -16.33
CA LYS A 213 -16.82 15.41 -16.66
C LYS A 213 -16.05 16.51 -15.93
N ALA A 214 -15.79 16.34 -14.62
CA ALA A 214 -15.08 17.33 -13.80
C ALA A 214 -13.64 17.59 -14.30
N HIS A 215 -13.01 16.58 -14.94
CA HIS A 215 -11.62 16.66 -15.36
C HIS A 215 -11.42 16.66 -16.88
N GLY A 216 -12.48 16.84 -17.69
CA GLY A 216 -12.41 16.91 -19.16
C GLY A 216 -11.93 15.60 -19.80
N LEU A 217 -12.28 14.45 -19.20
CA LEU A 217 -11.89 13.11 -19.65
C LEU A 217 -12.96 12.44 -20.50
N ASP A 218 -14.06 13.14 -20.81
CA ASP A 218 -15.15 12.63 -21.63
C ASP A 218 -14.64 12.21 -23.01
N ARG A 219 -15.18 11.11 -23.51
CA ARG A 219 -14.85 10.54 -24.84
C ARG A 219 -13.38 10.20 -25.06
N LYS A 220 -12.56 10.17 -23.99
CA LYS A 220 -11.15 9.76 -24.05
C LYS A 220 -10.96 8.37 -23.47
N PHE A 221 -9.98 7.65 -23.99
CA PHE A 221 -9.48 6.44 -23.34
C PHE A 221 -8.54 6.86 -22.22
N VAL A 222 -8.94 6.58 -20.97
CA VAL A 222 -8.23 7.03 -19.77
C VAL A 222 -7.30 5.92 -19.27
N VAL A 223 -6.00 6.13 -19.43
CA VAL A 223 -4.93 5.32 -18.82
C VAL A 223 -4.59 5.94 -17.48
N MET A 224 -4.87 5.26 -16.37
CA MET A 224 -4.75 5.84 -15.03
C MET A 224 -3.71 5.14 -14.16
N TYR A 225 -2.84 5.93 -13.53
CA TYR A 225 -2.04 5.51 -12.38
C TYR A 225 -2.58 6.23 -11.14
N SER A 226 -3.10 5.47 -10.17
CA SER A 226 -3.63 6.03 -8.92
C SER A 226 -2.85 5.52 -7.71
N GLY A 227 -2.35 6.42 -6.87
CA GLY A 227 -1.67 6.12 -5.62
C GLY A 227 -0.38 6.90 -5.36
N ASN A 228 0.50 6.34 -4.53
CA ASN A 228 1.75 7.00 -4.13
C ASN A 228 2.77 7.01 -5.29
N HIS A 229 3.32 8.19 -5.55
CA HIS A 229 4.39 8.43 -6.53
C HIS A 229 5.75 8.46 -5.82
N SER A 230 6.48 7.37 -5.90
CA SER A 230 7.76 7.18 -5.21
C SER A 230 8.77 6.44 -6.11
N PRO A 231 10.07 6.48 -5.80
CA PRO A 231 11.09 5.74 -6.56
C PRO A 231 10.86 4.22 -6.63
N VAL A 232 10.10 3.67 -5.68
CA VAL A 232 9.68 2.26 -5.66
C VAL A 232 8.80 1.91 -6.86
N HIS A 233 8.10 2.90 -7.42
CA HIS A 233 7.16 2.80 -8.53
C HIS A 233 7.59 3.74 -9.66
N SER A 234 8.78 3.48 -10.27
CA SER A 234 9.28 4.32 -11.37
C SER A 234 8.29 4.35 -12.54
N LEU A 235 7.84 5.56 -12.89
CA LEU A 235 6.87 5.79 -13.96
C LEU A 235 7.52 6.07 -15.32
N ASP A 236 8.85 5.93 -15.45
CA ASP A 236 9.60 6.34 -16.66
C ASP A 236 9.08 5.65 -17.92
N THR A 237 8.79 4.34 -17.86
CA THR A 237 8.23 3.58 -19.00
C THR A 237 6.84 4.08 -19.37
N LEU A 238 5.99 4.34 -18.38
CA LEU A 238 4.63 4.86 -18.62
C LEU A 238 4.66 6.28 -19.19
N LEU A 239 5.55 7.14 -18.68
CA LEU A 239 5.71 8.50 -19.20
C LEU A 239 6.28 8.52 -20.62
N ALA A 240 7.20 7.60 -20.94
CA ALA A 240 7.69 7.43 -22.31
C ALA A 240 6.59 6.95 -23.27
N ALA A 241 5.76 6.00 -22.85
CA ALA A 241 4.59 5.56 -23.61
C ALA A 241 3.58 6.72 -23.82
N ALA A 242 3.35 7.54 -22.79
CA ALA A 242 2.50 8.72 -22.88
C ALA A 242 3.01 9.72 -23.93
N ARG A 243 4.33 9.93 -24.00
CA ARG A 243 4.95 10.81 -25.03
C ARG A 243 4.78 10.24 -26.44
N GLN A 244 4.95 8.93 -26.65
CA GLN A 244 4.74 8.31 -27.98
C GLN A 244 3.28 8.43 -28.44
N LEU A 245 2.33 8.38 -27.53
CA LEU A 245 0.90 8.50 -27.80
C LEU A 245 0.37 9.95 -27.73
N ALA A 246 1.24 10.95 -27.63
CA ALA A 246 0.84 12.35 -27.46
C ALA A 246 0.09 12.94 -28.69
N SER A 247 0.29 12.37 -29.89
CA SER A 247 -0.41 12.81 -31.10
C SER A 247 -1.86 12.31 -31.17
N ASP A 248 -2.25 11.33 -30.38
CA ASP A 248 -3.62 10.81 -30.34
C ASP A 248 -4.49 11.59 -29.34
N PRO A 249 -5.41 12.44 -29.79
CA PRO A 249 -6.28 13.23 -28.90
C PRO A 249 -7.29 12.37 -28.15
N GLY A 250 -7.48 11.12 -28.55
CA GLY A 250 -8.42 10.18 -27.94
C GLY A 250 -7.86 9.45 -26.72
N ILE A 251 -6.55 9.59 -26.38
CA ILE A 251 -5.92 8.97 -25.22
C ILE A 251 -5.47 10.02 -24.22
N VAL A 252 -5.69 9.75 -22.92
CA VAL A 252 -5.22 10.59 -21.82
C VAL A 252 -4.61 9.75 -20.72
N PHE A 253 -3.47 10.19 -20.21
CA PHE A 253 -2.79 9.59 -19.06
C PHE A 253 -3.13 10.41 -17.81
N CYS A 254 -3.87 9.80 -16.89
CA CYS A 254 -4.34 10.42 -15.66
C CYS A 254 -3.54 9.90 -14.48
N PHE A 255 -2.76 10.77 -13.84
CA PHE A 255 -2.01 10.46 -12.64
C PHE A 255 -2.74 11.04 -11.44
N VAL A 256 -3.17 10.18 -10.51
CA VAL A 256 -3.91 10.57 -9.31
C VAL A 256 -3.09 10.23 -8.07
N GLY A 257 -2.89 11.19 -7.18
CA GLY A 257 -2.22 10.92 -5.91
C GLY A 257 -1.22 11.98 -5.48
N GLY A 258 -0.14 11.54 -4.84
CA GLY A 258 0.94 12.38 -4.33
C GLY A 258 2.16 11.53 -4.00
N GLY A 259 3.18 12.14 -3.40
CA GLY A 259 4.41 11.43 -3.03
C GLY A 259 5.67 12.20 -3.40
N SER A 260 6.85 11.59 -3.17
CA SER A 260 8.14 12.27 -3.36
C SER A 260 8.44 12.61 -4.83
N GLU A 261 7.92 11.85 -5.78
CA GLU A 261 8.14 12.06 -7.21
C GLU A 261 7.03 12.90 -7.88
N TRP A 262 6.00 13.29 -7.12
CA TRP A 262 4.84 14.02 -7.64
C TRP A 262 5.18 15.36 -8.28
N ARG A 263 6.12 16.11 -7.69
CA ARG A 263 6.56 17.40 -8.23
C ARG A 263 7.25 17.25 -9.58
N LYS A 264 8.16 16.28 -9.70
CA LYS A 264 8.86 15.99 -10.97
C LYS A 264 7.88 15.58 -12.08
N LEU A 265 6.84 14.81 -11.70
CA LEU A 265 5.79 14.41 -12.64
C LEU A 265 5.05 15.63 -13.20
N LYS A 266 4.65 16.56 -12.33
CA LYS A 266 4.00 17.81 -12.77
C LYS A 266 4.89 18.67 -13.65
N GLU A 267 6.14 18.87 -13.26
CA GLU A 267 7.13 19.62 -14.04
C GLU A 267 7.32 19.01 -15.45
N ASN A 268 7.36 17.68 -15.55
CA ASN A 268 7.44 16.96 -16.81
C ASN A 268 6.17 17.12 -17.66
N ALA A 269 4.99 17.12 -17.04
CA ALA A 269 3.72 17.33 -17.74
C ALA A 269 3.62 18.76 -18.31
N GLU A 270 4.05 19.76 -17.54
CA GLU A 270 4.05 21.18 -17.94
C GLU A 270 5.09 21.48 -19.02
N SER A 271 6.30 20.90 -18.92
CA SER A 271 7.36 21.08 -19.92
C SER A 271 7.01 20.47 -21.28
N SER A 272 6.20 19.44 -21.32
CA SER A 272 5.70 18.85 -22.57
C SER A 272 4.79 19.81 -23.35
N VAL A 273 4.08 20.71 -22.67
CA VAL A 273 3.24 21.75 -23.28
C VAL A 273 4.12 22.87 -23.86
N SER A 274 5.19 23.27 -23.18
CA SER A 274 6.08 24.35 -23.62
C SER A 274 6.96 24.00 -24.81
N GLN A 275 7.14 22.72 -25.13
CA GLN A 275 7.92 22.25 -26.30
C GLN A 275 7.11 22.12 -27.59
N GLY A 276 5.92 22.74 -27.68
CA GLY A 276 5.13 22.85 -28.93
C GLY A 276 4.09 21.76 -29.14
N ALA A 277 3.86 20.88 -28.16
CA ALA A 277 2.68 20.03 -28.18
C ALA A 277 1.43 20.87 -27.89
N LYS A 278 0.51 20.95 -28.87
CA LYS A 278 -0.72 21.77 -28.78
C LYS A 278 -1.62 21.41 -27.57
N ASN A 279 -1.52 20.20 -27.03
CA ASN A 279 -2.20 19.75 -25.80
C ASN A 279 -1.38 18.64 -25.14
N SER A 280 -1.14 18.71 -23.83
CA SER A 280 -0.61 17.59 -23.08
C SER A 280 -1.68 16.50 -22.96
N ASN A 281 -1.32 15.25 -23.27
CA ASN A 281 -2.17 14.09 -22.98
C ASN A 281 -2.03 13.60 -21.53
N ILE A 282 -1.42 14.40 -20.64
CA ILE A 282 -1.15 14.07 -19.24
C ILE A 282 -2.00 14.98 -18.34
N VAL A 283 -2.73 14.37 -17.40
CA VAL A 283 -3.53 15.05 -16.37
C VAL A 283 -3.02 14.59 -14.99
N CYS A 284 -2.73 15.54 -14.11
CA CYS A 284 -2.24 15.28 -12.76
C CYS A 284 -3.25 15.78 -11.72
N LEU A 285 -3.77 14.88 -10.89
CA LEU A 285 -4.80 15.15 -9.89
C LEU A 285 -4.31 14.74 -8.48
N PRO A 286 -4.68 15.46 -7.43
CA PRO A 286 -4.35 15.08 -6.05
C PRO A 286 -5.07 13.78 -5.65
N TYR A 287 -4.72 13.24 -4.47
CA TYR A 287 -5.49 12.16 -3.85
C TYR A 287 -6.98 12.51 -3.79
N GLN A 288 -7.80 11.55 -4.18
CA GLN A 288 -9.25 11.71 -4.08
C GLN A 288 -9.76 11.35 -2.68
N PRO A 289 -10.79 12.01 -2.17
CA PRO A 289 -11.47 11.61 -0.95
C PRO A 289 -11.94 10.15 -0.99
N LEU A 290 -11.99 9.48 0.15
CA LEU A 290 -12.32 8.06 0.23
C LEU A 290 -13.73 7.75 -0.31
N ASP A 291 -14.68 8.63 -0.06
CA ASP A 291 -16.06 8.55 -0.56
C ASP A 291 -16.17 8.75 -2.09
N GLN A 292 -15.14 9.28 -2.74
CA GLN A 292 -15.05 9.45 -4.20
C GLN A 292 -14.11 8.43 -4.86
N LEU A 293 -13.48 7.56 -4.06
CA LEU A 293 -12.47 6.63 -4.55
C LEU A 293 -13.04 5.65 -5.58
N ALA A 294 -14.22 5.09 -5.34
CA ALA A 294 -14.88 4.16 -6.27
C ALA A 294 -15.11 4.81 -7.64
N GLY A 295 -15.69 6.02 -7.67
CA GLY A 295 -15.92 6.77 -8.90
C GLY A 295 -14.64 7.15 -9.63
N SER A 296 -13.62 7.60 -8.88
CA SER A 296 -12.30 7.93 -9.42
C SER A 296 -11.62 6.72 -10.07
N LEU A 297 -11.59 5.57 -9.38
CA LEU A 297 -11.03 4.34 -9.94
C LEU A 297 -11.85 3.83 -11.14
N SER A 298 -13.18 3.94 -11.07
CA SER A 298 -14.07 3.55 -12.16
C SER A 298 -13.91 4.43 -13.41
N ALA A 299 -13.36 5.64 -13.27
CA ALA A 299 -13.14 6.57 -14.38
C ALA A 299 -12.09 6.10 -15.39
N ALA A 300 -11.18 5.23 -15.00
CA ALA A 300 -10.17 4.65 -15.89
C ALA A 300 -10.77 3.64 -16.86
N ASP A 301 -10.24 3.61 -18.08
CA ASP A 301 -10.47 2.53 -19.05
C ASP A 301 -9.36 1.47 -18.91
N LEU A 302 -8.18 1.88 -18.45
CA LEU A 302 -7.03 1.04 -18.15
C LEU A 302 -6.31 1.57 -16.91
N HIS A 303 -6.12 0.73 -15.90
CA HIS A 303 -5.24 1.06 -14.79
C HIS A 303 -3.82 0.56 -15.02
N VAL A 304 -2.86 1.35 -14.54
CA VAL A 304 -1.44 0.95 -14.54
C VAL A 304 -0.97 0.70 -13.11
N VAL A 305 -0.37 -0.46 -12.90
CA VAL A 305 0.32 -0.83 -11.64
C VAL A 305 1.80 -0.95 -11.93
N VAL A 306 2.62 -0.30 -11.15
CA VAL A 306 4.08 -0.28 -11.37
C VAL A 306 4.80 -0.77 -10.12
N MET A 307 5.84 -1.59 -10.30
CA MET A 307 6.75 -2.02 -9.24
C MET A 307 8.18 -2.07 -9.78
N GLY A 308 9.11 -1.39 -9.13
CA GLY A 308 10.52 -1.37 -9.55
C GLY A 308 11.20 -2.73 -9.41
N ASN A 309 12.20 -3.00 -10.25
CA ASN A 309 12.87 -4.31 -10.37
C ASN A 309 13.45 -4.83 -9.06
N GLY A 310 13.99 -3.95 -8.20
CA GLY A 310 14.60 -4.33 -6.93
C GLY A 310 13.62 -4.65 -5.79
N PHE A 311 12.31 -4.50 -5.99
CA PHE A 311 11.34 -4.47 -4.90
C PHE A 311 10.48 -5.72 -4.75
N VAL A 312 10.72 -6.76 -5.54
CA VAL A 312 10.01 -8.06 -5.41
C VAL A 312 10.20 -8.64 -4.01
N GLY A 313 9.09 -8.89 -3.32
CA GLY A 313 9.08 -9.40 -1.94
C GLY A 313 9.55 -8.39 -0.89
N LEU A 314 9.69 -7.11 -1.24
CA LEU A 314 10.01 -6.02 -0.31
C LEU A 314 8.83 -5.09 -0.09
N VAL A 315 8.06 -4.81 -1.14
CA VAL A 315 6.83 -4.03 -1.12
C VAL A 315 5.72 -4.79 -1.81
N HIS A 316 4.49 -4.43 -1.48
CA HIS A 316 3.30 -5.07 -2.05
C HIS A 316 2.30 -3.98 -2.49
N PRO A 317 2.18 -3.67 -3.79
CA PRO A 317 1.28 -2.63 -4.28
C PRO A 317 -0.21 -2.97 -4.08
N CYS A 318 -0.73 -2.70 -2.90
CA CYS A 318 -2.12 -3.04 -2.49
C CYS A 318 -3.20 -2.40 -3.38
N LYS A 319 -2.87 -1.36 -4.15
CA LYS A 319 -3.81 -0.70 -5.08
C LYS A 319 -4.44 -1.67 -6.09
N VAL A 320 -3.75 -2.75 -6.45
CA VAL A 320 -4.23 -3.73 -7.41
C VAL A 320 -5.57 -4.34 -7.00
N TYR A 321 -5.79 -4.57 -5.71
CA TYR A 321 -7.03 -5.18 -5.22
C TYR A 321 -8.26 -4.31 -5.47
N ASN A 322 -8.17 -3.00 -5.22
CA ASN A 322 -9.26 -2.08 -5.50
C ASN A 322 -9.46 -1.87 -7.01
N ILE A 323 -8.39 -1.91 -7.81
CA ILE A 323 -8.46 -1.86 -9.27
C ILE A 323 -9.20 -3.09 -9.82
N LEU A 324 -8.86 -4.27 -9.35
CA LEU A 324 -9.55 -5.51 -9.73
C LEU A 324 -11.01 -5.52 -9.27
N ASN A 325 -11.30 -4.87 -8.15
CA ASN A 325 -12.66 -4.80 -7.62
C ASN A 325 -13.58 -3.87 -8.42
N VAL A 326 -13.04 -2.80 -9.03
CA VAL A 326 -13.78 -2.00 -10.03
C VAL A 326 -13.71 -2.62 -11.44
N ALA A 327 -13.15 -3.82 -11.56
CA ALA A 327 -13.02 -4.60 -12.79
C ALA A 327 -12.42 -3.83 -13.98
N ALA A 328 -11.49 -2.93 -13.71
CA ALA A 328 -10.78 -2.18 -14.74
C ALA A 328 -9.62 -3.01 -15.31
N PRO A 329 -9.41 -3.02 -16.64
CA PRO A 329 -8.22 -3.63 -17.25
C PRO A 329 -6.93 -3.16 -16.58
N VAL A 330 -5.92 -4.05 -16.50
CA VAL A 330 -4.66 -3.76 -15.81
C VAL A 330 -3.47 -3.89 -16.74
N LEU A 331 -2.65 -2.85 -16.82
CA LEU A 331 -1.29 -2.92 -17.36
C LEU A 331 -0.30 -2.92 -16.17
N TYR A 332 0.43 -4.00 -16.01
CA TYR A 332 1.53 -4.08 -15.05
C TYR A 332 2.85 -3.72 -15.72
N ILE A 333 3.60 -2.79 -15.11
CA ILE A 333 4.96 -2.45 -15.52
C ILE A 333 5.91 -2.84 -14.39
N GLY A 334 6.71 -3.88 -14.60
CA GLY A 334 7.60 -4.36 -13.54
C GLY A 334 8.25 -5.71 -13.80
N PRO A 335 8.97 -6.24 -12.80
CA PRO A 335 9.70 -7.49 -12.93
C PRO A 335 8.79 -8.72 -13.05
N ARG A 336 9.27 -9.71 -13.77
CA ARG A 336 8.74 -11.09 -13.80
C ARG A 336 9.87 -12.07 -13.45
N PRO A 337 9.62 -13.05 -12.53
CA PRO A 337 8.39 -13.28 -11.78
C PRO A 337 8.21 -12.29 -10.61
N SER A 338 6.96 -11.99 -10.29
CA SER A 338 6.56 -11.20 -9.12
C SER A 338 5.14 -11.61 -8.72
N HIS A 339 4.71 -11.25 -7.51
CA HIS A 339 3.34 -11.53 -7.07
C HIS A 339 2.28 -10.89 -7.98
N LEU A 340 2.57 -9.70 -8.54
CA LEU A 340 1.65 -9.05 -9.48
C LEU A 340 1.58 -9.80 -10.81
N SER A 341 2.75 -10.19 -11.37
CA SER A 341 2.73 -10.93 -12.63
C SER A 341 2.04 -12.29 -12.50
N GLU A 342 2.26 -13.00 -11.39
CA GLU A 342 1.59 -14.28 -11.13
C GLU A 342 0.08 -14.13 -10.93
N MET A 343 -0.33 -13.12 -10.16
CA MET A 343 -1.75 -12.79 -9.98
C MET A 343 -2.44 -12.48 -11.31
N LEU A 344 -1.81 -11.69 -12.17
CA LEU A 344 -2.39 -11.33 -13.46
C LEU A 344 -2.39 -12.52 -14.43
N ASP A 345 -1.35 -13.36 -14.42
CA ASP A 345 -1.31 -14.61 -15.20
C ASP A 345 -2.44 -15.57 -14.79
N GLU A 346 -2.78 -15.64 -13.48
CA GLU A 346 -3.92 -16.40 -13.00
C GLU A 346 -5.29 -15.84 -13.42
N LEU A 347 -5.38 -14.54 -13.65
CA LEU A 347 -6.61 -13.83 -14.00
C LEU A 347 -6.77 -13.60 -15.52
N ASP A 348 -5.75 -13.88 -16.33
CA ASP A 348 -5.70 -13.50 -17.75
C ASP A 348 -6.90 -14.00 -18.59
N HIS A 349 -7.48 -15.16 -18.24
CA HIS A 349 -8.65 -15.72 -18.90
C HIS A 349 -9.98 -15.05 -18.52
N GLU A 350 -10.03 -14.37 -17.37
CA GLU A 350 -11.26 -13.77 -16.83
C GLU A 350 -11.21 -12.24 -16.81
N HIS A 351 -10.00 -11.66 -16.91
CA HIS A 351 -9.79 -10.23 -16.73
C HIS A 351 -8.74 -9.69 -17.70
N PRO A 352 -9.06 -8.65 -18.51
CA PRO A 352 -8.12 -8.09 -19.48
C PRO A 352 -6.90 -7.50 -18.76
N CYS A 353 -5.74 -8.07 -19.03
CA CYS A 353 -4.49 -7.60 -18.45
C CYS A 353 -3.32 -7.70 -19.46
N ALA A 354 -2.26 -6.98 -19.12
CA ALA A 354 -0.96 -7.06 -19.79
C ALA A 354 0.16 -6.83 -18.76
N ALA A 355 1.33 -7.39 -19.05
CA ALA A 355 2.52 -7.15 -18.23
C ALA A 355 3.72 -6.90 -19.14
N VAL A 356 4.47 -5.82 -18.84
CA VAL A 356 5.68 -5.41 -19.57
C VAL A 356 6.81 -5.12 -18.60
N ALA A 357 8.06 -5.28 -19.03
CA ALA A 357 9.20 -4.91 -18.21
C ALA A 357 9.50 -3.40 -18.28
N HIS A 358 10.26 -2.91 -17.28
CA HIS A 358 10.76 -1.54 -17.33
C HIS A 358 11.65 -1.32 -18.55
N GLY A 359 11.46 -0.20 -19.25
CA GLY A 359 12.17 0.15 -20.48
C GLY A 359 11.51 -0.36 -21.77
N GLU A 360 10.60 -1.29 -21.70
CA GLU A 360 9.90 -1.84 -22.88
C GLU A 360 8.73 -0.92 -23.32
N VAL A 361 9.08 0.29 -23.75
CA VAL A 361 8.11 1.34 -24.07
C VAL A 361 7.18 0.94 -25.22
N ASP A 362 7.73 0.36 -26.29
CA ASP A 362 6.93 -0.05 -27.46
C ASP A 362 5.93 -1.15 -27.09
N GLN A 363 6.32 -2.10 -26.23
CA GLN A 363 5.41 -3.13 -25.74
C GLN A 363 4.30 -2.54 -24.84
N ALA A 364 4.65 -1.52 -24.03
CA ALA A 364 3.65 -0.81 -23.24
C ALA A 364 2.64 -0.09 -24.12
N VAL A 365 3.09 0.60 -25.19
CA VAL A 365 2.24 1.25 -26.17
C VAL A 365 1.33 0.23 -26.88
N GLN A 366 1.90 -0.86 -27.39
CA GLN A 366 1.13 -1.93 -28.05
C GLN A 366 0.07 -2.53 -27.12
N SER A 367 0.42 -2.72 -25.83
CA SER A 367 -0.52 -3.23 -24.83
C SER A 367 -1.66 -2.27 -24.55
N ILE A 368 -1.37 -0.96 -24.44
CA ILE A 368 -2.39 0.10 -24.29
C ILE A 368 -3.32 0.11 -25.48
N GLU A 369 -2.79 0.10 -26.70
CA GLU A 369 -3.59 0.09 -27.93
C GLU A 369 -4.43 -1.18 -28.08
N ARG A 370 -3.87 -2.35 -27.74
CA ARG A 370 -4.61 -3.63 -27.74
C ARG A 370 -5.81 -3.56 -26.80
N LEU A 371 -5.59 -3.12 -25.54
CA LEU A 371 -6.65 -3.02 -24.54
C LEU A 371 -7.69 -1.96 -24.90
N ARG A 372 -7.30 -0.90 -25.60
CA ARG A 372 -8.22 0.11 -26.13
C ARG A 372 -9.13 -0.43 -27.24
N ARG A 373 -8.61 -1.30 -28.14
CA ARG A 373 -9.40 -1.92 -29.22
C ARG A 373 -10.44 -2.91 -28.70
N HIS A 374 -10.22 -3.44 -27.49
CA HIS A 374 -11.12 -4.43 -26.86
C HIS A 374 -11.62 -3.90 -25.51
N PRO A 375 -12.44 -2.83 -25.51
CA PRO A 375 -12.92 -2.24 -24.26
C PRO A 375 -13.84 -3.20 -23.51
N VAL A 376 -13.72 -3.19 -22.18
CA VAL A 376 -14.66 -3.94 -21.33
C VAL A 376 -16.02 -3.24 -21.31
N ALA A 377 -17.07 -4.02 -21.50
CA ALA A 377 -18.45 -3.51 -21.45
C ALA A 377 -18.78 -2.87 -20.10
N LEU A 378 -19.62 -1.84 -20.13
CA LEU A 378 -20.10 -1.16 -18.93
C LEU A 378 -21.56 -1.58 -18.64
N PRO A 379 -21.99 -1.70 -17.38
CA PRO A 379 -21.16 -1.60 -16.17
C PRO A 379 -20.26 -2.83 -16.00
N ARG A 380 -19.07 -2.62 -15.43
CA ARG A 380 -18.10 -3.69 -15.15
C ARG A 380 -18.52 -4.52 -13.95
N GLN A 381 -18.17 -5.79 -13.97
CA GLN A 381 -18.41 -6.73 -12.85
C GLN A 381 -17.09 -7.32 -12.39
N THR A 382 -16.88 -7.32 -11.08
CA THR A 382 -15.69 -7.94 -10.48
C THR A 382 -15.64 -9.43 -10.83
N PRO A 383 -14.52 -9.95 -11.36
CA PRO A 383 -14.39 -11.38 -11.67
C PRO A 383 -14.62 -12.24 -10.43
N ALA A 384 -15.34 -13.37 -10.60
CA ALA A 384 -15.66 -14.27 -9.50
C ALA A 384 -14.40 -14.78 -8.76
N ARG A 385 -13.32 -15.01 -9.51
CA ARG A 385 -12.02 -15.41 -8.95
C ARG A 385 -11.40 -14.34 -8.07
N VAL A 386 -11.52 -13.06 -8.42
CA VAL A 386 -11.07 -11.94 -7.58
C VAL A 386 -11.84 -11.93 -6.25
N CYS A 387 -13.17 -12.09 -6.31
CA CYS A 387 -14.00 -12.15 -5.10
C CYS A 387 -13.61 -13.33 -4.20
N SER A 388 -13.34 -14.50 -4.77
CA SER A 388 -13.00 -15.70 -4.00
C SER A 388 -11.60 -15.66 -3.38
N LEU A 389 -10.63 -15.00 -4.03
CA LEU A 389 -9.23 -14.99 -3.58
C LEU A 389 -8.89 -13.79 -2.69
N PHE A 390 -9.49 -12.62 -2.95
CA PHE A 390 -9.07 -11.35 -2.38
C PHE A 390 -10.16 -10.60 -1.63
N SER A 391 -11.32 -11.21 -1.39
CA SER A 391 -12.38 -10.58 -0.62
C SER A 391 -12.01 -10.46 0.86
N LYS A 392 -12.47 -9.39 1.47
CA LYS A 392 -12.36 -9.15 2.91
C LYS A 392 -13.01 -10.27 3.73
N GLU A 393 -14.15 -10.78 3.26
CA GLU A 393 -14.89 -11.89 3.92
C GLU A 393 -14.06 -13.18 4.00
N PHE A 394 -13.17 -13.41 3.06
CA PHE A 394 -12.30 -14.59 3.05
C PHE A 394 -10.98 -14.37 3.80
N LEU A 395 -10.29 -13.25 3.58
CA LEU A 395 -8.93 -13.04 4.07
C LEU A 395 -8.87 -12.51 5.51
N LEU A 396 -9.78 -11.62 5.89
CA LEU A 396 -9.80 -11.06 7.25
C LEU A 396 -10.04 -12.13 8.34
N PRO A 397 -10.98 -13.09 8.20
CA PRO A 397 -11.12 -14.18 9.16
C PRO A 397 -9.88 -15.08 9.24
N ARG A 398 -9.18 -15.33 8.12
CA ARG A 398 -7.94 -16.11 8.11
C ARG A 398 -6.85 -15.42 8.93
N LEU A 399 -6.67 -14.10 8.73
CA LEU A 399 -5.70 -13.33 9.49
C LEU A 399 -6.02 -13.33 10.99
N VAL A 400 -7.27 -13.08 11.34
CA VAL A 400 -7.72 -13.08 12.74
C VAL A 400 -7.54 -14.48 13.36
N GLY A 401 -7.85 -15.55 12.62
CA GLY A 401 -7.61 -16.93 13.04
C GLY A 401 -6.14 -17.22 13.38
N GLU A 402 -5.19 -16.72 12.55
CA GLU A 402 -3.76 -16.84 12.86
C GLU A 402 -3.38 -16.10 14.15
N LEU A 403 -3.96 -14.92 14.41
CA LEU A 403 -3.71 -14.14 15.62
C LEU A 403 -4.29 -14.80 16.89
N GLU A 404 -5.36 -15.59 16.76
CA GLU A 404 -6.02 -16.29 17.87
C GLU A 404 -5.39 -17.66 18.17
N SER A 405 -4.99 -18.41 17.13
CA SER A 405 -4.48 -19.79 17.22
C SER A 405 -3.09 -19.89 17.88
N GLY A 406 -2.53 -18.80 18.18
CA GLY A 406 -1.23 -18.72 18.78
C GLY A 406 -1.16 -19.10 20.27
#